data_43d10efb2956020f93bcaac675b0e3d5
#
_entry.id   43d10efb2956020f93bcaac675b0e3d5
#
_cell.length_a   1.000
_cell.length_b   1.000
_cell.length_c   1.000
_cell.angle_alpha   90.00
_cell.angle_beta   90.00
_cell.angle_gamma   90.00
#
_symmetry.space_group_name_H-M   'P 1'
#
loop_
_entity.id
_entity.type
_entity.pdbx_description
1 polymer ?
#
loop_
_entity_poly.entity_id
_entity_poly.type
_entity_poly.pdbx_seq_one_letter_code
_entity_poly.pdbx_strand_id
1 'polypeptide(L)'
;MANIAGLNERGDMRHVVARLERLPYSSWHMKMRLIICTAWFFDAFDSITIAYVLPPIIGLWHLNPQQIGLLIGIGFAGQLVGAIGFGWLAERWGRRLCMLITLLIFSLGALACAAATSYEALSSLRFVQGIGLGGEIPLMAAYLNEFARAENRGRFSLSVQVLFSIGLLVVALVSVYVVPHWGWRWMFVIGAIPALVAIPMRTVLPESPRWLASQGRNDEADRALTRIENTVAQDGKLVPPLPKDLPEVSEARPRMSSCSGASIYVAPYRSGLFGLARISYPMGLLRGCPRFSVPSIISMSSNR
;
A
#
# COMPACT_ATOMS: atom_id res chain seq x y z
N MET A 1 -28.31 11.28 -25.54
CA MET A 1 -26.91 11.72 -25.59
C MET A 1 -26.02 11.15 -24.47
N ALA A 2 -26.54 10.86 -23.27
CA ALA A 2 -25.76 10.27 -22.16
C ALA A 2 -25.19 8.85 -22.42
N ASN A 3 -25.76 8.08 -23.33
CA ASN A 3 -25.37 6.68 -23.57
C ASN A 3 -24.18 6.53 -24.52
N ILE A 4 -23.88 7.52 -25.36
CA ILE A 4 -22.75 7.47 -26.33
C ILE A 4 -21.42 7.81 -25.62
N ALA A 5 -21.42 8.77 -24.67
CA ALA A 5 -20.24 9.11 -23.89
C ALA A 5 -19.76 7.93 -23.03
N GLY A 6 -20.69 7.21 -22.36
CA GLY A 6 -20.35 6.04 -21.55
C GLY A 6 -19.85 4.84 -22.36
N LEU A 7 -20.21 4.70 -23.64
CA LEU A 7 -19.68 3.66 -24.54
C LEU A 7 -18.25 3.97 -24.98
N ASN A 8 -17.93 5.25 -25.18
CA ASN A 8 -16.57 5.68 -25.56
C ASN A 8 -15.60 5.49 -24.38
N GLU A 9 -15.99 5.92 -23.18
CA GLU A 9 -15.19 5.73 -21.96
C GLU A 9 -14.89 4.25 -21.65
N ARG A 10 -15.86 3.35 -21.88
CA ARG A 10 -15.65 1.90 -21.72
C ARG A 10 -14.70 1.32 -22.76
N GLY A 11 -14.75 1.79 -23.98
CA GLY A 11 -13.84 1.42 -25.05
C GLY A 11 -12.41 1.81 -24.68
N ASP A 12 -12.22 3.02 -24.20
CA ASP A 12 -10.92 3.58 -23.83
C ASP A 12 -10.30 2.85 -22.63
N MET A 13 -11.10 2.53 -21.60
CA MET A 13 -10.62 1.77 -20.45
C MET A 13 -10.18 0.35 -20.82
N ARG A 14 -10.95 -0.36 -21.66
CA ARG A 14 -10.59 -1.70 -22.15
C ARG A 14 -9.30 -1.67 -22.95
N HIS A 15 -9.11 -0.66 -23.76
CA HIS A 15 -7.90 -0.46 -24.53
C HIS A 15 -6.68 -0.21 -23.64
N VAL A 16 -6.81 0.62 -22.61
CA VAL A 16 -5.76 0.86 -21.61
C VAL A 16 -5.36 -0.42 -20.87
N VAL A 17 -6.35 -1.21 -20.43
CA VAL A 17 -6.11 -2.48 -19.73
C VAL A 17 -5.41 -3.48 -20.66
N ALA A 18 -5.86 -3.63 -21.91
CA ALA A 18 -5.26 -4.53 -22.89
C ALA A 18 -3.79 -4.17 -23.17
N ARG A 19 -3.49 -2.86 -23.30
CA ARG A 19 -2.12 -2.39 -23.50
C ARG A 19 -1.22 -2.67 -22.30
N LEU A 20 -1.71 -2.51 -21.08
CA LEU A 20 -0.95 -2.83 -19.87
C LEU A 20 -0.69 -4.34 -19.72
N GLU A 21 -1.69 -5.17 -20.00
CA GLU A 21 -1.55 -6.62 -19.82
C GLU A 21 -0.65 -7.28 -20.87
N ARG A 22 -0.49 -6.70 -22.07
CA ARG A 22 0.42 -7.23 -23.09
C ARG A 22 1.89 -6.90 -22.81
N LEU A 23 2.22 -5.93 -21.94
CA LEU A 23 3.59 -5.50 -21.70
C LEU A 23 4.43 -6.63 -21.09
N PRO A 24 5.55 -7.04 -21.69
CA PRO A 24 6.45 -8.00 -21.08
C PRO A 24 7.13 -7.39 -19.84
N TYR A 25 7.49 -8.24 -18.89
CA TYR A 25 8.24 -7.78 -17.70
C TYR A 25 9.60 -7.19 -18.12
N SER A 26 9.89 -5.97 -17.72
CA SER A 26 11.04 -5.19 -18.21
C SER A 26 11.79 -4.52 -17.05
N SER A 27 12.89 -3.83 -17.35
CA SER A 27 13.66 -3.04 -16.38
C SER A 27 12.81 -1.96 -15.72
N TRP A 28 11.84 -1.38 -16.44
CA TRP A 28 10.90 -0.42 -15.89
C TRP A 28 10.07 -1.03 -14.73
N HIS A 29 9.53 -2.23 -14.93
CA HIS A 29 8.79 -2.94 -13.89
C HIS A 29 9.67 -3.25 -12.67
N MET A 30 10.94 -3.59 -12.91
CA MET A 30 11.91 -3.82 -11.84
C MET A 30 12.19 -2.53 -11.05
N LYS A 31 12.43 -1.40 -11.74
CA LYS A 31 12.66 -0.10 -11.11
C LYS A 31 11.45 0.35 -10.29
N MET A 32 10.24 0.25 -10.88
CA MET A 32 8.98 0.54 -10.17
C MET A 32 8.85 -0.31 -8.90
N ARG A 33 9.07 -1.62 -9.02
CA ARG A 33 9.01 -2.54 -7.88
C ARG A 33 10.03 -2.18 -6.82
N LEU A 34 11.28 -1.87 -7.20
CA LEU A 34 12.33 -1.52 -6.24
C LEU A 34 11.97 -0.25 -5.45
N ILE A 35 11.46 0.78 -6.12
CA ILE A 35 11.03 2.03 -5.48
C ILE A 35 9.93 1.74 -4.45
N ILE A 36 8.88 1.01 -4.83
CA ILE A 36 7.76 0.69 -3.95
C ILE A 36 8.21 -0.21 -2.80
N CYS A 37 9.02 -1.23 -3.09
CA CYS A 37 9.55 -2.12 -2.06
C CYS A 37 10.44 -1.40 -1.04
N THR A 38 11.23 -0.41 -1.48
CA THR A 38 12.05 0.40 -0.57
C THR A 38 11.16 1.24 0.36
N ALA A 39 10.15 1.89 -0.17
CA ALA A 39 9.22 2.64 0.65
C ALA A 39 8.51 1.72 1.66
N TRP A 40 7.98 0.57 1.21
CA TRP A 40 7.33 -0.42 2.07
C TRP A 40 8.23 -1.00 3.16
N PHE A 41 9.51 -1.19 2.87
CA PHE A 41 10.52 -1.59 3.85
C PHE A 41 10.64 -0.56 4.98
N PHE A 42 10.67 0.73 4.64
CA PHE A 42 10.77 1.79 5.64
C PHE A 42 9.46 2.03 6.39
N ASP A 43 8.30 1.74 5.79
CA ASP A 43 7.02 1.72 6.51
C ASP A 43 7.06 0.69 7.64
N ALA A 44 7.57 -0.51 7.36
CA ALA A 44 7.76 -1.54 8.37
C ALA A 44 8.76 -1.10 9.45
N PHE A 45 9.88 -0.49 9.03
CA PHE A 45 10.91 0.02 9.93
C PHE A 45 10.31 1.03 10.91
N ASP A 46 9.57 2.02 10.43
CA ASP A 46 9.01 3.06 11.29
C ASP A 46 7.85 2.56 12.17
N SER A 47 7.00 1.69 11.65
CA SER A 47 5.83 1.19 12.36
C SER A 47 6.17 0.62 13.74
N ILE A 48 7.32 -0.05 13.87
CA ILE A 48 7.75 -0.66 15.13
C ILE A 48 8.88 0.12 15.82
N THR A 49 9.44 1.15 15.17
CA THR A 49 10.51 1.99 15.77
C THR A 49 10.12 2.50 17.16
N ILE A 50 8.87 2.90 17.35
CA ILE A 50 8.38 3.39 18.64
C ILE A 50 8.61 2.40 19.78
N ALA A 51 8.45 1.11 19.54
CA ALA A 51 8.65 0.08 20.56
C ALA A 51 10.10 0.03 21.07
N TYR A 52 11.07 0.26 20.17
CA TYR A 52 12.50 0.22 20.51
C TYR A 52 13.02 1.53 21.13
N VAL A 53 12.40 2.66 20.79
CA VAL A 53 12.80 3.95 21.38
C VAL A 53 12.07 4.26 22.69
N LEU A 54 11.03 3.51 23.00
CA LEU A 54 10.20 3.72 24.19
C LEU A 54 10.98 3.58 25.52
N PRO A 55 11.83 2.54 25.74
CA PRO A 55 12.55 2.39 27.01
C PRO A 55 13.39 3.61 27.40
N PRO A 56 14.27 4.15 26.54
CA PRO A 56 15.01 5.36 26.88
C PRO A 56 14.12 6.60 27.06
N ILE A 57 13.01 6.72 26.35
CA ILE A 57 12.07 7.85 26.48
C ILE A 57 11.33 7.79 27.82
N ILE A 58 10.93 6.60 28.28
CA ILE A 58 10.32 6.40 29.59
C ILE A 58 11.27 6.88 30.69
N GLY A 59 12.54 6.51 30.60
CA GLY A 59 13.54 6.95 31.57
C GLY A 59 13.80 8.46 31.53
N LEU A 60 13.79 9.08 30.34
CA LEU A 60 14.07 10.49 30.16
C LEU A 60 12.92 11.41 30.63
N TRP A 61 11.67 11.05 30.38
CA TRP A 61 10.50 11.88 30.65
C TRP A 61 9.59 11.31 31.75
N HIS A 62 10.01 10.24 32.44
CA HIS A 62 9.28 9.59 33.54
C HIS A 62 7.82 9.30 33.19
N LEU A 63 7.58 8.72 32.00
CA LEU A 63 6.24 8.48 31.47
C LEU A 63 5.47 7.44 32.31
N ASN A 64 4.22 7.76 32.58
CA ASN A 64 3.31 6.82 33.21
C ASN A 64 2.71 5.83 32.15
N PRO A 65 2.13 4.67 32.57
CA PRO A 65 1.59 3.69 31.64
C PRO A 65 0.51 4.22 30.68
N GLN A 66 -0.27 5.22 31.09
CA GLN A 66 -1.30 5.82 30.25
C GLN A 66 -0.66 6.66 29.14
N GLN A 67 0.37 7.44 29.45
CA GLN A 67 1.13 8.21 28.47
C GLN A 67 1.84 7.30 27.45
N ILE A 68 2.37 6.17 27.91
CA ILE A 68 2.98 5.16 27.03
C ILE A 68 1.94 4.61 26.05
N GLY A 69 0.78 4.17 26.56
CA GLY A 69 -0.31 3.69 25.72
C GLY A 69 -0.81 4.74 24.72
N LEU A 70 -0.93 6.00 25.16
CA LEU A 70 -1.34 7.10 24.30
C LEU A 70 -0.29 7.39 23.21
N LEU A 71 1.01 7.40 23.53
CA LEU A 71 2.07 7.65 22.56
C LEU A 71 2.09 6.61 21.43
N ILE A 72 1.83 5.35 21.76
CA ILE A 72 1.70 4.28 20.77
C ILE A 72 0.39 4.46 19.99
N GLY A 73 -0.73 4.64 20.67
CA GLY A 73 -2.06 4.71 20.09
C GLY A 73 -2.27 5.90 19.16
N ILE A 74 -1.66 7.05 19.47
CA ILE A 74 -1.82 8.27 18.67
C ILE A 74 -1.20 8.14 17.27
N GLY A 75 -0.11 7.38 17.14
CA GLY A 75 0.46 7.05 15.84
C GLY A 75 -0.50 6.24 14.98
N PHE A 76 -1.14 5.21 15.55
CA PHE A 76 -2.15 4.42 14.86
C PHE A 76 -3.43 5.21 14.55
N ALA A 77 -3.83 6.13 15.43
CA ALA A 77 -4.93 7.06 15.14
C ALA A 77 -4.62 7.94 13.92
N GLY A 78 -3.37 8.45 13.83
CA GLY A 78 -2.89 9.15 12.63
C GLY A 78 -2.96 8.27 11.39
N GLN A 79 -2.53 7.00 11.47
CA GLN A 79 -2.60 6.06 10.34
C GLN A 79 -4.04 5.83 9.87
N LEU A 80 -4.99 5.71 10.77
CA LEU A 80 -6.41 5.57 10.41
C LEU A 80 -6.92 6.78 9.64
N VAL A 81 -6.61 7.99 10.14
CA VAL A 81 -6.98 9.25 9.46
C VAL A 81 -6.32 9.34 8.09
N GLY A 82 -5.03 8.99 8.01
CA GLY A 82 -4.27 8.99 6.77
C GLY A 82 -4.82 8.01 5.72
N ALA A 83 -5.12 6.78 6.13
CA ALA A 83 -5.66 5.76 5.23
C ALA A 83 -6.99 6.19 4.60
N ILE A 84 -7.90 6.74 5.41
CA ILE A 84 -9.20 7.22 4.92
C ILE A 84 -9.02 8.48 4.06
N GLY A 85 -8.26 9.46 4.55
CA GLY A 85 -8.09 10.76 3.90
C GLY A 85 -7.37 10.63 2.56
N PHE A 86 -6.23 9.96 2.52
CA PHE A 86 -5.46 9.79 1.29
C PHE A 86 -6.06 8.76 0.35
N GLY A 87 -6.81 7.77 0.84
CA GLY A 87 -7.62 6.90 -0.01
C GLY A 87 -8.61 7.71 -0.85
N TRP A 88 -9.35 8.62 -0.22
CA TRP A 88 -10.28 9.52 -0.91
C TRP A 88 -9.57 10.55 -1.79
N LEU A 89 -8.47 11.12 -1.33
CA LEU A 89 -7.71 12.15 -2.03
C LEU A 89 -7.09 11.60 -3.32
N ALA A 90 -6.61 10.36 -3.30
CA ALA A 90 -6.02 9.69 -4.45
C ALA A 90 -7.01 9.45 -5.60
N GLU A 91 -8.29 9.34 -5.30
CA GLU A 91 -9.34 9.29 -6.33
C GLU A 91 -9.47 10.62 -7.09
N ARG A 92 -9.15 11.74 -6.44
CA ARG A 92 -9.27 13.09 -7.02
C ARG A 92 -7.98 13.62 -7.63
N TRP A 93 -6.85 13.45 -6.92
CA TRP A 93 -5.57 14.06 -7.28
C TRP A 93 -4.62 13.11 -8.00
N GLY A 94 -4.95 11.83 -8.02
CA GLY A 94 -4.12 10.79 -8.61
C GLY A 94 -3.27 10.05 -7.59
N ARG A 95 -2.84 8.85 -7.99
CA ARG A 95 -2.11 7.95 -7.10
C ARG A 95 -0.71 8.44 -6.84
N ARG A 96 0.01 8.85 -7.89
CA ARG A 96 1.40 9.28 -7.83
C ARG A 96 1.60 10.51 -6.94
N LEU A 97 0.76 11.53 -7.10
CA LEU A 97 0.87 12.75 -6.30
C LEU A 97 0.61 12.47 -4.83
N CYS A 98 -0.43 11.70 -4.51
CA CYS A 98 -0.76 11.35 -3.14
C CYS A 98 0.35 10.50 -2.48
N MET A 99 0.94 9.53 -3.19
CA MET A 99 2.08 8.76 -2.71
C MET A 99 3.31 9.65 -2.40
N LEU A 100 3.58 10.65 -3.23
CA LEU A 100 4.66 11.62 -2.96
C LEU A 100 4.38 12.45 -1.71
N ILE A 101 3.15 12.92 -1.54
CA ILE A 101 2.74 13.71 -0.38
C ILE A 101 2.83 12.88 0.90
N THR A 102 2.29 11.65 0.89
CA THR A 102 2.33 10.76 2.06
C THR A 102 3.76 10.42 2.47
N LEU A 103 4.62 10.10 1.50
CA LEU A 103 6.02 9.82 1.73
C LEU A 103 6.77 11.02 2.32
N LEU A 104 6.49 12.24 1.85
CA LEU A 104 7.07 13.46 2.40
C LEU A 104 6.56 13.74 3.82
N ILE A 105 5.26 13.62 4.08
CA ILE A 105 4.67 13.82 5.42
C ILE A 105 5.29 12.82 6.40
N PHE A 106 5.38 11.56 6.02
CA PHE A 106 5.98 10.50 6.82
C PHE A 106 7.45 10.80 7.13
N SER A 107 8.25 11.07 6.10
CA SER A 107 9.70 11.28 6.25
C SER A 107 10.04 12.57 7.00
N LEU A 108 9.37 13.68 6.69
CA LEU A 108 9.56 14.94 7.43
C LEU A 108 9.02 14.84 8.86
N GLY A 109 7.91 14.10 9.04
CA GLY A 109 7.38 13.78 10.36
C GLY A 109 8.39 12.98 11.21
N ALA A 110 9.10 12.02 10.60
CA ALA A 110 10.17 11.28 11.26
C ALA A 110 11.31 12.20 11.71
N LEU A 111 11.80 13.09 10.83
CA LEU A 111 12.82 14.07 11.20
C LEU A 111 12.35 15.00 12.33
N ALA A 112 11.11 15.45 12.28
CA ALA A 112 10.53 16.27 13.34
C ALA A 112 10.45 15.50 14.66
N CYS A 113 10.08 14.21 14.65
CA CYS A 113 10.10 13.35 15.83
C CYS A 113 11.51 13.20 16.42
N ALA A 114 12.56 13.14 15.58
CA ALA A 114 13.94 13.13 16.05
C ALA A 114 14.33 14.41 16.80
N ALA A 115 13.74 15.55 16.45
CA ALA A 115 13.97 16.86 17.08
C ALA A 115 13.07 17.11 18.30
N ALA A 116 12.15 16.22 18.65
CA ALA A 116 11.23 16.39 19.76
C ALA A 116 11.97 16.50 21.11
N THR A 117 11.56 17.46 21.91
CA THR A 117 12.15 17.77 23.24
C THR A 117 11.21 17.46 24.39
N SER A 118 9.92 17.22 24.12
CA SER A 118 8.91 16.87 25.14
C SER A 118 8.01 15.74 24.64
N TYR A 119 7.31 15.12 25.60
CA TYR A 119 6.32 14.08 25.34
C TYR A 119 5.19 14.59 24.45
N GLU A 120 4.67 15.79 24.71
CA GLU A 120 3.56 16.39 23.96
C GLU A 120 3.96 16.67 22.51
N ALA A 121 5.18 17.20 22.32
CA ALA A 121 5.72 17.45 21.00
C ALA A 121 5.88 16.13 20.22
N LEU A 122 6.49 15.11 20.85
CA LEU A 122 6.64 13.80 20.21
C LEU A 122 5.29 13.17 19.85
N SER A 123 4.32 13.22 20.77
CA SER A 123 2.98 12.65 20.54
C SER A 123 2.27 13.33 19.37
N SER A 124 2.28 14.66 19.31
CA SER A 124 1.68 15.42 18.21
C SER A 124 2.35 15.13 16.88
N LEU A 125 3.68 15.06 16.86
CA LEU A 125 4.45 14.76 15.67
C LEU A 125 4.24 13.31 15.19
N ARG A 126 4.10 12.36 16.10
CA ARG A 126 3.75 10.96 15.80
C ARG A 126 2.36 10.84 15.16
N PHE A 127 1.41 11.66 15.58
CA PHE A 127 0.10 11.72 14.91
C PHE A 127 0.24 12.16 13.45
N VAL A 128 0.96 13.26 13.19
CA VAL A 128 1.18 13.80 11.84
C VAL A 128 1.96 12.80 10.98
N GLN A 129 3.03 12.20 11.52
CA GLN A 129 3.81 11.16 10.85
C GLN A 129 2.93 9.94 10.52
N GLY A 130 2.07 9.54 11.47
CA GLY A 130 1.09 8.47 11.27
C GLY A 130 0.13 8.72 10.11
N ILE A 131 -0.31 9.97 9.89
CA ILE A 131 -1.15 10.33 8.74
C ILE A 131 -0.43 10.00 7.42
N GLY A 132 0.87 10.33 7.30
CA GLY A 132 1.66 9.97 6.13
C GLY A 132 1.74 8.45 5.94
N LEU A 133 2.16 7.75 6.98
CA LEU A 133 2.34 6.29 6.97
C LEU A 133 1.05 5.54 6.63
N GLY A 134 -0.08 5.95 7.23
CA GLY A 134 -1.37 5.30 7.00
C GLY A 134 -1.92 5.51 5.59
N GLY A 135 -1.65 6.66 4.98
CA GLY A 135 -2.04 6.93 3.59
C GLY A 135 -1.21 6.15 2.57
N GLU A 136 0.05 5.85 2.88
CA GLU A 136 0.99 5.25 1.93
C GLU A 136 0.64 3.80 1.59
N ILE A 137 0.31 2.98 2.57
CA ILE A 137 0.03 1.55 2.39
C ILE A 137 -1.08 1.27 1.35
N PRO A 138 -2.30 1.82 1.46
CA PRO A 138 -3.36 1.57 0.49
C PRO A 138 -3.03 2.16 -0.89
N LEU A 139 -2.31 3.29 -0.96
CA LEU A 139 -1.94 3.92 -2.22
C LEU A 139 -0.94 3.07 -3.00
N MET A 140 0.10 2.57 -2.34
CA MET A 140 1.08 1.68 -2.97
C MET A 140 0.46 0.37 -3.44
N ALA A 141 -0.42 -0.23 -2.63
CA ALA A 141 -1.13 -1.44 -3.00
C ALA A 141 -2.04 -1.21 -4.22
N ALA A 142 -2.77 -0.10 -4.28
CA ALA A 142 -3.59 0.28 -5.42
C ALA A 142 -2.72 0.49 -6.67
N TYR A 143 -1.65 1.28 -6.55
CA TYR A 143 -0.73 1.58 -7.65
C TYR A 143 -0.10 0.29 -8.22
N LEU A 144 0.40 -0.60 -7.36
CA LEU A 144 0.94 -1.89 -7.77
C LEU A 144 -0.08 -2.73 -8.54
N ASN A 145 -1.32 -2.80 -8.05
CA ASN A 145 -2.37 -3.58 -8.69
C ASN A 145 -2.82 -3.01 -10.05
N GLU A 146 -2.68 -1.69 -10.24
CA GLU A 146 -3.01 -1.02 -11.49
C GLU A 146 -2.00 -1.34 -12.61
N PHE A 147 -0.74 -1.63 -12.26
CA PHE A 147 0.32 -1.98 -13.23
C PHE A 147 0.64 -3.47 -13.29
N ALA A 148 0.29 -4.24 -12.26
CA ALA A 148 0.57 -5.66 -12.23
C ALA A 148 -0.35 -6.43 -13.20
N ARG A 149 0.26 -7.32 -14.03
CA ARG A 149 -0.48 -8.28 -14.85
C ARG A 149 -1.27 -9.22 -13.94
N ALA A 150 -2.46 -9.61 -14.38
CA ALA A 150 -3.34 -10.48 -13.60
C ALA A 150 -2.63 -11.79 -13.14
N GLU A 151 -1.83 -12.40 -14.04
CA GLU A 151 -1.09 -13.65 -13.77
C GLU A 151 -0.01 -13.50 -12.67
N ASN A 152 0.63 -12.35 -12.57
CA ASN A 152 1.78 -12.14 -11.68
C ASN A 152 1.45 -11.30 -10.44
N ARG A 153 0.20 -10.84 -10.30
CA ARG A 153 -0.24 -9.95 -9.21
C ARG A 153 0.03 -10.54 -7.84
N GLY A 154 -0.23 -11.83 -7.64
CA GLY A 154 0.03 -12.52 -6.38
C GLY A 154 1.52 -12.57 -6.01
N ARG A 155 2.39 -12.91 -6.96
CA ARG A 155 3.86 -12.94 -6.74
C ARG A 155 4.40 -11.56 -6.43
N PHE A 156 3.83 -10.53 -7.05
CA PHE A 156 4.21 -9.14 -6.81
C PHE A 156 3.86 -8.71 -5.37
N SER A 157 2.63 -8.97 -4.94
CA SER A 157 2.17 -8.70 -3.58
C SER A 157 2.98 -9.46 -2.52
N LEU A 158 3.32 -10.73 -2.78
CA LEU A 158 4.16 -11.52 -1.89
C LEU A 158 5.57 -10.93 -1.74
N SER A 159 6.19 -10.46 -2.85
CA SER A 159 7.53 -9.86 -2.79
C SER A 159 7.57 -8.60 -1.93
N VAL A 160 6.53 -7.79 -1.97
CA VAL A 160 6.38 -6.59 -1.15
C VAL A 160 6.22 -6.97 0.33
N GLN A 161 5.40 -8.00 0.62
CA GLN A 161 5.19 -8.48 2.00
C GLN A 161 6.45 -9.07 2.62
N VAL A 162 7.29 -9.76 1.84
CA VAL A 162 8.59 -10.27 2.32
C VAL A 162 9.50 -9.12 2.72
N LEU A 163 9.56 -8.04 1.93
CA LEU A 163 10.37 -6.86 2.27
C LEU A 163 9.86 -6.14 3.52
N PHE A 164 8.56 -6.10 3.75
CA PHE A 164 7.99 -5.61 5.00
C PHE A 164 8.53 -6.41 6.19
N SER A 165 8.50 -7.74 6.11
CA SER A 165 9.01 -8.62 7.17
C SER A 165 10.52 -8.44 7.41
N ILE A 166 11.29 -8.23 6.33
CA ILE A 166 12.72 -7.90 6.43
C ILE A 166 12.91 -6.54 7.12
N GLY A 167 12.07 -5.54 6.82
CA GLY A 167 12.08 -4.24 7.49
C GLY A 167 11.90 -4.36 9.01
N LEU A 168 10.93 -5.20 9.44
CA LEU A 168 10.73 -5.49 10.87
C LEU A 168 11.96 -6.14 11.54
N LEU A 169 12.64 -7.05 10.83
CA LEU A 169 13.87 -7.66 11.35
C LEU A 169 15.00 -6.65 11.42
N VAL A 170 15.17 -5.83 10.37
CA VAL A 170 16.26 -4.87 10.30
C VAL A 170 16.12 -3.80 11.37
N VAL A 171 14.91 -3.28 11.63
CA VAL A 171 14.73 -2.29 12.71
C VAL A 171 15.11 -2.86 14.07
N ALA A 172 14.81 -4.14 14.33
CA ALA A 172 15.21 -4.79 15.57
C ALA A 172 16.75 -4.83 15.72
N LEU A 173 17.46 -5.28 14.66
CA LEU A 173 18.92 -5.35 14.66
C LEU A 173 19.57 -3.96 14.76
N VAL A 174 19.07 -2.99 14.00
CA VAL A 174 19.56 -1.62 14.02
C VAL A 174 19.35 -0.97 15.39
N SER A 175 18.20 -1.18 16.02
CA SER A 175 17.89 -0.59 17.31
C SER A 175 18.81 -1.05 18.44
N VAL A 176 19.24 -2.32 18.42
CA VAL A 176 20.17 -2.89 19.42
C VAL A 176 21.53 -2.15 19.39
N TYR A 177 21.95 -1.68 18.23
CA TYR A 177 23.21 -0.92 18.10
C TYR A 177 23.00 0.58 18.23
N VAL A 178 22.03 1.14 17.51
CA VAL A 178 21.83 2.59 17.38
C VAL A 178 21.34 3.22 18.68
N VAL A 179 20.38 2.59 19.36
CA VAL A 179 19.78 3.19 20.57
C VAL A 179 20.79 3.38 21.71
N PRO A 180 21.65 2.39 22.06
CA PRO A 180 22.64 2.56 23.12
C PRO A 180 23.79 3.50 22.76
N HIS A 181 24.24 3.53 21.48
CA HIS A 181 25.47 4.25 21.09
C HIS A 181 25.20 5.68 20.60
N TRP A 182 24.10 5.87 19.86
CA TRP A 182 23.79 7.16 19.23
C TRP A 182 22.51 7.79 19.77
N GLY A 183 21.75 7.06 20.56
CA GLY A 183 20.50 7.50 21.17
C GLY A 183 19.27 7.27 20.28
N TRP A 184 18.11 7.34 20.92
CA TRP A 184 16.81 7.02 20.30
C TRP A 184 16.44 7.91 19.13
N ARG A 185 16.91 9.15 19.10
CA ARG A 185 16.62 10.13 18.02
C ARG A 185 17.08 9.65 16.66
N TRP A 186 18.21 8.96 16.60
CA TRP A 186 18.76 8.43 15.34
C TRP A 186 17.89 7.37 14.69
N MET A 187 17.05 6.67 15.44
CA MET A 187 16.08 5.75 14.86
C MET A 187 15.07 6.46 13.95
N PHE A 188 14.61 7.64 14.37
CA PHE A 188 13.74 8.48 13.54
C PHE A 188 14.47 9.13 12.35
N VAL A 189 15.73 9.50 12.52
CA VAL A 189 16.57 10.02 11.41
C VAL A 189 16.73 8.94 10.33
N ILE A 190 16.99 7.70 10.71
CA ILE A 190 17.06 6.56 9.78
C ILE A 190 15.69 6.32 9.13
N GLY A 191 14.61 6.41 9.90
CA GLY A 191 13.24 6.33 9.39
C GLY A 191 12.86 7.42 8.38
N ALA A 192 13.63 8.51 8.31
CA ALA A 192 13.41 9.59 7.35
C ALA A 192 14.11 9.38 5.98
N ILE A 193 14.97 8.37 5.86
CA ILE A 193 15.69 8.05 4.59
C ILE A 193 14.75 7.94 3.38
N PRO A 194 13.50 7.46 3.50
CA PRO A 194 12.57 7.41 2.37
C PRO A 194 12.30 8.74 1.67
N ALA A 195 12.57 9.89 2.32
CA ALA A 195 12.51 11.18 1.63
C ALA A 195 13.36 11.19 0.35
N LEU A 196 14.48 10.47 0.35
CA LEU A 196 15.34 10.33 -0.83
C LEU A 196 14.67 9.50 -1.94
N VAL A 197 13.76 8.59 -1.59
CA VAL A 197 12.99 7.78 -2.55
C VAL A 197 11.95 8.63 -3.29
N ALA A 198 11.55 9.78 -2.76
CA ALA A 198 10.64 10.70 -3.43
C ALA A 198 11.19 11.17 -4.80
N ILE A 199 12.51 11.30 -4.94
CA ILE A 199 13.15 11.72 -6.20
C ILE A 199 12.94 10.68 -7.30
N PRO A 200 13.39 9.41 -7.16
CA PRO A 200 13.13 8.39 -8.17
C PRO A 200 11.64 8.08 -8.33
N MET A 201 10.84 8.17 -7.29
CA MET A 201 9.38 8.04 -7.39
C MET A 201 8.80 9.08 -8.34
N ARG A 202 9.21 10.35 -8.22
CA ARG A 202 8.75 11.43 -9.11
C ARG A 202 9.21 11.27 -10.56
N THR A 203 10.39 10.74 -10.80
CA THR A 203 10.99 10.67 -12.14
C THR A 203 10.63 9.38 -12.89
N VAL A 204 10.58 8.25 -12.19
CA VAL A 204 10.40 6.91 -12.77
C VAL A 204 8.93 6.51 -12.84
N LEU A 205 8.13 6.85 -11.80
CA LEU A 205 6.73 6.42 -11.73
C LEU A 205 5.83 7.41 -12.50
N PRO A 206 5.15 6.98 -13.58
CA PRO A 206 4.11 7.77 -14.23
C PRO A 206 2.84 7.80 -13.37
N GLU A 207 1.90 8.67 -13.68
CA GLU A 207 0.54 8.54 -13.13
C GLU A 207 -0.13 7.28 -13.69
N SER A 208 -1.06 6.71 -12.93
CA SER A 208 -1.76 5.51 -13.35
C SER A 208 -2.58 5.73 -14.62
N PRO A 209 -2.30 4.99 -15.71
CA PRO A 209 -3.11 5.09 -16.93
C PRO A 209 -4.57 4.66 -16.71
N ARG A 210 -4.81 3.70 -15.79
CA ARG A 210 -6.17 3.27 -15.44
C ARG A 210 -6.94 4.37 -14.72
N TRP A 211 -6.27 5.08 -13.81
CA TRP A 211 -6.88 6.22 -13.12
C TRP A 211 -7.12 7.38 -14.10
N LEU A 212 -6.16 7.72 -14.96
CA LEU A 212 -6.33 8.78 -15.96
C LEU A 212 -7.52 8.50 -16.88
N ALA A 213 -7.66 7.28 -17.36
CA ALA A 213 -8.81 6.86 -18.16
C ALA A 213 -10.13 6.94 -17.38
N SER A 214 -10.14 6.58 -16.09
CA SER A 214 -11.34 6.69 -15.24
C SER A 214 -11.78 8.14 -14.98
N GLN A 215 -10.87 9.10 -15.17
CA GLN A 215 -11.14 10.54 -15.07
C GLN A 215 -11.47 11.16 -16.44
N GLY A 216 -11.56 10.36 -17.51
CA GLY A 216 -11.78 10.87 -18.88
C GLY A 216 -10.55 11.54 -19.51
N ARG A 217 -9.37 11.46 -18.88
CA ARG A 217 -8.09 12.04 -19.35
C ARG A 217 -7.36 11.08 -20.28
N ASN A 218 -8.03 10.68 -21.38
CA ASN A 218 -7.58 9.61 -22.26
C ASN A 218 -6.27 9.91 -22.97
N ASP A 219 -6.06 11.17 -23.39
CA ASP A 219 -4.80 11.60 -24.03
C ASP A 219 -3.58 11.44 -23.10
N GLU A 220 -3.77 11.70 -21.82
CA GLU A 220 -2.71 11.55 -20.83
C GLU A 220 -2.46 10.10 -20.49
N ALA A 221 -3.52 9.29 -20.43
CA ALA A 221 -3.41 7.84 -20.27
C ALA A 221 -2.62 7.22 -21.41
N ASP A 222 -2.90 7.64 -22.66
CA ASP A 222 -2.20 7.18 -23.86
C ASP A 222 -0.71 7.59 -23.85
N ARG A 223 -0.41 8.84 -23.50
CA ARG A 223 0.99 9.30 -23.35
C ARG A 223 1.75 8.52 -22.28
N ALA A 224 1.10 8.26 -21.13
CA ALA A 224 1.71 7.48 -20.06
C ALA A 224 2.02 6.05 -20.49
N LEU A 225 1.08 5.39 -21.19
CA LEU A 225 1.26 4.06 -21.77
C LEU A 225 2.36 4.02 -22.81
N THR A 226 2.35 4.95 -23.76
CA THR A 226 3.35 5.05 -24.82
C THR A 226 4.76 5.24 -24.24
N ARG A 227 4.89 6.05 -23.17
CA ARG A 227 6.17 6.20 -22.46
C ARG A 227 6.67 4.90 -21.87
N ILE A 228 5.76 4.09 -21.28
CA ILE A 228 6.12 2.78 -20.71
C ILE A 228 6.49 1.81 -21.83
N GLU A 229 5.69 1.73 -22.90
CA GLU A 229 5.94 0.88 -24.07
C GLU A 229 7.30 1.18 -24.72
N ASN A 230 7.63 2.45 -24.89
CA ASN A 230 8.93 2.89 -25.42
C ASN A 230 10.08 2.44 -24.50
N THR A 231 9.93 2.54 -23.18
CA THR A 231 10.95 2.09 -22.25
C THR A 231 11.13 0.57 -22.32
N VAL A 232 10.02 -0.18 -22.47
CA VAL A 232 10.04 -1.65 -22.65
C VAL A 232 10.71 -2.05 -23.97
N ALA A 233 10.44 -1.30 -25.04
CA ALA A 233 11.06 -1.52 -26.36
C ALA A 233 12.58 -1.24 -26.33
N GLN A 234 13.01 -0.19 -25.62
CA GLN A 234 14.44 0.10 -25.41
C GLN A 234 15.19 -1.01 -24.66
N ASP A 235 14.50 -1.80 -23.84
CA ASP A 235 15.05 -3.00 -23.20
C ASP A 235 15.21 -4.18 -24.21
N GLY A 236 14.96 -3.98 -25.49
CA GLY A 236 15.03 -5.02 -26.53
C GLY A 236 13.88 -6.02 -26.48
N LYS A 237 12.78 -5.72 -25.77
CA LYS A 237 11.63 -6.61 -25.66
C LYS A 237 10.56 -6.23 -26.66
N LEU A 238 10.14 -7.23 -27.45
CA LEU A 238 9.02 -7.07 -28.38
C LEU A 238 7.72 -6.89 -27.58
N VAL A 239 7.02 -5.81 -27.82
CA VAL A 239 5.66 -5.60 -27.31
C VAL A 239 4.70 -6.34 -28.24
N PRO A 240 3.97 -7.37 -27.77
CA PRO A 240 3.04 -8.13 -28.61
C PRO A 240 1.95 -7.19 -29.20
N PRO A 241 1.35 -7.55 -30.34
CA PRO A 241 0.22 -6.80 -30.89
C PRO A 241 -0.96 -6.82 -29.91
N LEU A 242 -1.86 -5.86 -30.02
CA LEU A 242 -3.09 -5.84 -29.22
C LEU A 242 -3.93 -7.07 -29.53
N PRO A 243 -4.52 -7.72 -28.53
CA PRO A 243 -5.48 -8.80 -28.74
C PRO A 243 -6.68 -8.27 -29.54
N LYS A 244 -7.21 -9.10 -30.43
CA LYS A 244 -8.39 -8.75 -31.25
C LYS A 244 -9.63 -8.55 -30.39
N ASP A 245 -9.77 -9.36 -29.34
CA ASP A 245 -10.85 -9.26 -28.37
C ASP A 245 -10.33 -8.51 -27.13
N LEU A 246 -10.87 -7.34 -26.88
CA LEU A 246 -10.52 -6.54 -25.69
C LEU A 246 -11.06 -7.20 -24.43
N PRO A 247 -10.29 -7.28 -23.33
CA PRO A 247 -10.73 -7.90 -22.10
C PRO A 247 -11.99 -7.19 -21.55
N GLU A 248 -12.91 -7.98 -20.99
CA GLU A 248 -14.05 -7.43 -20.28
C GLU A 248 -13.57 -6.78 -18.98
N VAL A 249 -13.72 -5.48 -18.86
CA VAL A 249 -13.47 -4.76 -17.61
C VAL A 249 -14.74 -4.90 -16.77
N SER A 250 -14.67 -5.77 -15.78
CA SER A 250 -15.74 -5.88 -14.78
C SER A 250 -15.75 -4.60 -13.94
N GLU A 251 -16.76 -3.77 -14.13
CA GLU A 251 -17.05 -2.62 -13.28
C GLU A 251 -17.71 -3.06 -11.96
N ALA A 252 -17.15 -4.02 -11.27
CA ALA A 252 -17.55 -4.28 -9.91
C ALA A 252 -17.04 -3.15 -9.01
N ARG A 253 -17.63 -1.95 -9.12
CA ARG A 253 -17.67 -1.05 -7.97
C ARG A 253 -18.56 -1.76 -6.95
N PRO A 254 -18.03 -2.25 -5.82
CA PRO A 254 -18.88 -2.74 -4.77
C PRO A 254 -19.74 -1.55 -4.32
N ARG A 255 -21.00 -1.51 -4.72
CA ARG A 255 -21.96 -0.61 -4.10
C ARG A 255 -22.00 -1.02 -2.63
N MET A 256 -21.49 -0.19 -1.76
CA MET A 256 -21.56 -0.42 -0.30
C MET A 256 -23.00 -0.65 0.19
N SER A 257 -24.00 -0.29 -0.62
CA SER A 257 -25.43 -0.57 -0.34
C SER A 257 -25.83 -2.04 -0.49
N SER A 258 -25.03 -2.89 -1.15
CA SER A 258 -25.34 -4.32 -1.29
C SER A 258 -24.68 -5.22 -0.23
N CYS A 259 -23.86 -4.64 0.67
CA CYS A 259 -23.23 -5.38 1.76
C CYS A 259 -23.99 -5.31 3.09
N SER A 260 -25.23 -4.79 3.13
CA SER A 260 -26.04 -4.71 4.35
C SER A 260 -26.48 -6.07 4.94
N GLY A 261 -26.07 -7.20 4.33
CA GLY A 261 -26.33 -8.55 4.80
C GLY A 261 -25.12 -9.32 5.34
N ALA A 262 -23.92 -8.69 5.44
CA ALA A 262 -22.75 -9.36 5.99
C ALA A 262 -22.77 -9.29 7.53
N SER A 263 -23.33 -10.31 8.17
CA SER A 263 -23.15 -10.53 9.61
C SER A 263 -21.74 -10.99 9.88
N ILE A 264 -20.98 -10.20 10.61
CA ILE A 264 -19.66 -10.60 11.14
C ILE A 264 -19.93 -11.56 12.30
N TYR A 265 -19.83 -12.85 12.04
CA TYR A 265 -19.86 -13.85 13.11
C TYR A 265 -18.45 -13.96 13.69
N VAL A 266 -18.24 -13.38 14.87
CA VAL A 266 -17.06 -13.66 15.69
C VAL A 266 -17.34 -14.96 16.44
N ALA A 267 -16.85 -16.08 15.93
CA ALA A 267 -16.93 -17.33 16.65
C ALA A 267 -15.99 -17.26 17.89
N PRO A 268 -16.49 -17.54 19.11
CA PRO A 268 -15.61 -17.62 20.27
C PRO A 268 -14.71 -18.86 20.15
N TYR A 269 -13.43 -18.63 19.86
CA TYR A 269 -12.44 -19.70 19.86
C TYR A 269 -11.98 -19.94 21.30
N ARG A 270 -12.33 -21.11 21.83
CA ARG A 270 -11.79 -21.64 23.10
C ARG A 270 -10.37 -22.13 22.84
N SER A 271 -9.43 -21.52 23.48
CA SER A 271 -7.99 -21.82 23.58
C SER A 271 -7.05 -21.10 22.59
N GLY A 272 -6.26 -20.19 23.15
CA GLY A 272 -4.85 -19.92 22.80
C GLY A 272 -4.60 -19.02 21.59
N LEU A 273 -4.09 -17.83 21.90
CA LEU A 273 -3.18 -16.97 21.10
C LEU A 273 -3.23 -17.16 19.58
N PHE A 274 -3.71 -16.12 18.86
CA PHE A 274 -3.92 -15.97 17.42
C PHE A 274 -5.30 -16.41 16.90
N GLY A 275 -6.29 -15.52 17.07
CA GLY A 275 -7.57 -15.61 16.40
C GLY A 275 -7.46 -15.17 14.93
N LEU A 276 -7.44 -16.12 14.00
CA LEU A 276 -7.71 -15.84 12.59
C LEU A 276 -9.22 -15.61 12.45
N ALA A 277 -9.61 -14.38 12.12
CA ALA A 277 -10.98 -14.05 11.78
C ALA A 277 -11.38 -14.78 10.49
N ARG A 278 -12.25 -15.79 10.61
CA ARG A 278 -12.84 -16.48 9.46
C ARG A 278 -14.10 -15.71 9.05
N ILE A 279 -14.04 -15.03 7.93
CA ILE A 279 -15.23 -14.41 7.33
C ILE A 279 -16.01 -15.52 6.61
N SER A 280 -17.13 -15.95 7.21
CA SER A 280 -18.07 -16.88 6.57
C SER A 280 -19.19 -16.09 5.92
N TYR A 281 -19.34 -16.26 4.61
CA TYR A 281 -20.50 -15.75 3.87
C TYR A 281 -21.60 -16.80 3.87
N PRO A 282 -22.88 -16.44 4.10
CA PRO A 282 -23.98 -17.39 3.97
C PRO A 282 -24.13 -17.81 2.49
N MET A 283 -24.15 -19.12 2.26
CA MET A 283 -24.10 -19.77 0.93
C MET A 283 -25.36 -19.56 0.06
N GLY A 284 -26.31 -18.74 0.48
CA GLY A 284 -27.63 -18.56 -0.17
C GLY A 284 -27.76 -17.38 -1.14
N LEU A 285 -26.80 -16.46 -1.24
CA LEU A 285 -26.96 -15.18 -1.95
C LEU A 285 -26.02 -14.96 -3.14
N LEU A 286 -25.28 -15.97 -3.57
CA LEU A 286 -24.29 -15.87 -4.65
C LEU A 286 -24.77 -16.39 -6.01
N ARG A 287 -26.00 -16.04 -6.44
CA ARG A 287 -26.34 -16.06 -7.87
C ARG A 287 -25.88 -14.74 -8.48
N GLY A 288 -24.61 -14.69 -8.92
CA GLY A 288 -24.08 -13.52 -9.63
C GLY A 288 -22.64 -13.11 -9.32
N CYS A 289 -21.91 -13.76 -8.38
CA CYS A 289 -20.48 -13.53 -8.22
C CYS A 289 -19.65 -14.61 -8.91
N PRO A 290 -18.55 -14.24 -9.62
CA PRO A 290 -17.66 -15.24 -10.21
C PRO A 290 -17.02 -16.09 -9.11
N ARG A 291 -17.03 -17.41 -9.32
CA ARG A 291 -16.48 -18.42 -8.41
C ARG A 291 -15.01 -18.16 -8.14
N PHE A 292 -14.67 -17.70 -6.94
CA PHE A 292 -13.32 -17.88 -6.41
C PHE A 292 -13.20 -19.33 -5.95
N SER A 293 -12.51 -20.16 -6.73
CA SER A 293 -12.08 -21.49 -6.31
C SER A 293 -10.97 -21.33 -5.24
N VAL A 294 -11.34 -21.52 -3.98
CA VAL A 294 -10.37 -21.74 -2.91
C VAL A 294 -9.86 -23.17 -3.07
N PRO A 295 -8.54 -23.42 -3.17
CA PRO A 295 -8.03 -24.79 -3.20
C PRO A 295 -8.37 -25.48 -1.88
N SER A 296 -9.02 -26.64 -1.97
CA SER A 296 -9.35 -27.51 -0.88
C SER A 296 -8.07 -27.95 -0.16
N ILE A 297 -7.90 -27.49 1.07
CA ILE A 297 -6.88 -28.02 1.99
C ILE A 297 -7.38 -29.41 2.39
N ILE A 298 -6.59 -30.40 2.04
CA ILE A 298 -6.71 -31.83 2.32
C ILE A 298 -7.04 -32.04 3.80
N SER A 299 -8.20 -32.65 4.09
CA SER A 299 -8.51 -33.22 5.41
C SER A 299 -7.68 -34.48 5.57
N MET A 300 -6.61 -34.44 6.35
CA MET A 300 -6.02 -35.63 6.92
C MET A 300 -6.92 -36.12 8.05
N SER A 301 -7.74 -37.11 7.77
CA SER A 301 -8.43 -37.91 8.78
C SER A 301 -7.38 -38.74 9.53
N SER A 302 -7.22 -38.46 10.81
CA SER A 302 -6.53 -39.32 11.75
C SER A 302 -7.47 -40.50 12.08
N ASN A 303 -7.18 -41.68 11.53
CA ASN A 303 -7.59 -42.94 12.08
C ASN A 303 -6.54 -43.36 13.10
N ARG A 304 -6.88 -43.30 14.39
CA ARG A 304 -6.69 -44.31 15.43
C ARG A 304 -7.10 -43.71 16.77
#